data_cabaf09300743ddf25b0d430c5cb718d
#
_entry.id   cabaf09300743ddf25b0d430c5cb718d
#
_cell.length_a   1.000
_cell.length_b   1.000
_cell.length_c   1.000
_cell.angle_alpha   90.00
_cell.angle_beta   90.00
_cell.angle_gamma   90.00
#
_symmetry.space_group_name_H-M   'P 1'
#
loop_
_entity.id
_entity.type
_entity.pdbx_description
1 polymer ?
#
loop_
_entity_poly.entity_id
_entity_poly.type
_entity_poly.pdbx_seq_one_letter_code
_entity_poly.pdbx_strand_id
1 'polypeptide(L)'
;MPFLRVDAYEGRSKEQVKNLLDAIHRAVLSAFGVPPRDRYQVYQAHADSNFIVQDTGLNIKRTRNVVFIAITSRQRTEQQKTNLYSRLVEELKACGIEQNDIVVSLVTNSDADWSFGNARAQFLTGEL
;
A
#
# COMPACT_ATOMS: atom_id res chain seq x y z
N MET A 1 7.04 -8.67 6.03
CA MET A 1 5.63 -8.89 5.68
C MET A 1 4.90 -7.57 5.71
N PRO A 2 4.37 -7.08 4.61
CA PRO A 2 3.58 -5.85 4.65
C PRO A 2 2.08 -6.12 4.74
N PHE A 3 1.42 -5.36 5.60
CA PHE A 3 -0.03 -5.20 5.58
C PHE A 3 -0.35 -3.83 4.99
N LEU A 4 -1.24 -3.80 3.99
CA LEU A 4 -1.60 -2.57 3.30
C LEU A 4 -3.08 -2.26 3.47
N ARG A 5 -3.34 -1.00 3.77
CA ARG A 5 -4.68 -0.42 3.74
C ARG A 5 -4.71 0.68 2.70
N VAL A 6 -5.66 0.61 1.79
CA VAL A 6 -5.84 1.60 0.73
C VAL A 6 -7.17 2.31 0.96
N ASP A 7 -7.10 3.61 1.16
CA ASP A 7 -8.26 4.48 1.30
C ASP A 7 -8.40 5.35 0.05
N ALA A 8 -9.61 5.49 -0.45
CA ALA A 8 -9.92 6.22 -1.68
C ALA A 8 -11.36 6.71 -1.67
N TYR A 9 -11.70 7.61 -2.58
CA TYR A 9 -13.09 7.97 -2.82
C TYR A 9 -13.84 6.82 -3.48
N GLU A 10 -15.12 6.69 -3.18
CA GLU A 10 -15.98 5.71 -3.84
C GLU A 10 -16.16 6.02 -5.33
N GLY A 11 -16.51 5.00 -6.11
CA GLY A 11 -16.75 5.12 -7.55
C GLY A 11 -16.06 4.08 -8.40
N ARG A 12 -15.03 3.40 -7.88
CA ARG A 12 -14.36 2.31 -8.60
C ARG A 12 -15.21 1.05 -8.57
N SER A 13 -15.26 0.34 -9.70
CA SER A 13 -15.89 -0.97 -9.79
C SER A 13 -15.05 -2.02 -9.06
N LYS A 14 -15.64 -3.19 -8.81
CA LYS A 14 -14.91 -4.32 -8.22
C LYS A 14 -13.68 -4.71 -9.05
N GLU A 15 -13.79 -4.67 -10.36
CA GLU A 15 -12.69 -4.97 -11.27
C GLU A 15 -11.58 -3.92 -11.17
N GLN A 16 -11.95 -2.64 -11.13
CA GLN A 16 -10.98 -1.55 -10.96
C GLN A 16 -10.25 -1.64 -9.63
N VAL A 17 -10.97 -1.98 -8.55
CA VAL A 17 -10.36 -2.20 -7.23
C VAL A 17 -9.39 -3.37 -7.27
N LYS A 18 -9.78 -4.49 -7.88
CA LYS A 18 -8.90 -5.66 -8.03
C LYS A 18 -7.63 -5.30 -8.80
N ASN A 19 -7.76 -4.60 -9.92
CA ASN A 19 -6.62 -4.18 -10.72
C ASN A 19 -5.70 -3.23 -9.96
N LEU A 20 -6.26 -2.35 -9.16
CA LEU A 20 -5.50 -1.44 -8.30
C LEU A 20 -4.71 -2.22 -7.24
N LEU A 21 -5.36 -3.14 -6.54
CA LEU A 21 -4.71 -3.94 -5.50
C LEU A 21 -3.63 -4.86 -6.10
N ASP A 22 -3.87 -5.44 -7.28
CA ASP A 22 -2.88 -6.23 -7.99
C ASP A 22 -1.66 -5.38 -8.39
N ALA A 23 -1.88 -4.17 -8.87
CA ALA A 23 -0.81 -3.24 -9.24
C ALA A 23 0.04 -2.86 -8.03
N ILE A 24 -0.60 -2.54 -6.90
CA ILE A 24 0.10 -2.24 -5.65
C ILE A 24 0.93 -3.44 -5.20
N HIS A 25 0.38 -4.65 -5.31
CA HIS A 25 1.10 -5.86 -4.92
C HIS A 25 2.35 -6.09 -5.79
N ARG A 26 2.26 -5.87 -7.11
CA ARG A 26 3.43 -5.94 -7.99
C ARG A 26 4.54 -4.97 -7.56
N ALA A 27 4.16 -3.75 -7.19
CA ALA A 27 5.12 -2.77 -6.70
C ALA A 27 5.82 -3.23 -5.41
N VAL A 28 5.05 -3.80 -4.48
CA VAL A 28 5.58 -4.32 -3.21
C VAL A 28 6.52 -5.49 -3.44
N LEU A 29 6.14 -6.44 -4.31
CA LEU A 29 7.01 -7.57 -4.66
C LEU A 29 8.35 -7.09 -5.23
N SER A 30 8.30 -6.12 -6.13
CA SER A 30 9.50 -5.58 -6.78
C SER A 30 10.40 -4.84 -5.79
N ALA A 31 9.81 -4.01 -4.92
CA ALA A 31 10.59 -3.15 -4.03
C ALA A 31 11.08 -3.86 -2.77
N PHE A 32 10.28 -4.77 -2.21
CA PHE A 32 10.56 -5.41 -0.93
C PHE A 32 11.01 -6.86 -1.05
N GLY A 33 10.88 -7.47 -2.23
CA GLY A 33 11.34 -8.84 -2.44
C GLY A 33 10.58 -9.89 -1.65
N VAL A 34 9.32 -9.64 -1.32
CA VAL A 34 8.51 -10.59 -0.55
C VAL A 34 7.94 -11.68 -1.46
N PRO A 35 7.59 -12.88 -0.91
CA PRO A 35 6.95 -13.91 -1.71
C PRO A 35 5.59 -13.49 -2.26
N PRO A 36 5.16 -14.00 -3.43
CA PRO A 36 3.88 -13.61 -4.04
C PRO A 36 2.64 -13.83 -3.16
N ARG A 37 2.68 -14.82 -2.28
CA ARG A 37 1.57 -15.13 -1.36
C ARG A 37 1.62 -14.35 -0.05
N ASP A 38 2.63 -13.54 0.12
CA ASP A 38 2.74 -12.61 1.24
C ASP A 38 1.95 -11.35 0.91
N ARG A 39 0.63 -11.48 0.96
CA ARG A 39 -0.29 -10.45 0.49
C ARG A 39 -1.44 -10.27 1.46
N TYR A 40 -1.46 -9.10 2.11
CA TYR A 40 -2.51 -8.68 3.03
C TYR A 40 -2.93 -7.27 2.65
N GLN A 41 -4.12 -7.13 2.08
CA GLN A 41 -4.61 -5.86 1.55
C GLN A 41 -6.06 -5.63 1.95
N VAL A 42 -6.37 -4.40 2.34
CA VAL A 42 -7.72 -3.92 2.58
C VAL A 42 -7.95 -2.69 1.71
N TYR A 43 -9.07 -2.63 1.00
CA TYR A 43 -9.51 -1.46 0.27
C TYR A 43 -10.75 -0.88 0.92
N GLN A 44 -10.74 0.42 1.21
CA GLN A 44 -11.87 1.13 1.79
C GLN A 44 -12.24 2.32 0.92
N ALA A 45 -13.46 2.28 0.38
CA ALA A 45 -14.05 3.40 -0.36
C ALA A 45 -14.78 4.33 0.60
N HIS A 46 -14.67 5.64 0.37
CA HIS A 46 -15.27 6.66 1.22
C HIS A 46 -16.14 7.62 0.41
N ALA A 47 -17.23 8.08 1.05
CA ALA A 47 -17.99 9.22 0.55
C ALA A 47 -17.10 10.47 0.60
N ASP A 48 -17.40 11.45 -0.24
CA ASP A 48 -16.61 12.69 -0.36
C ASP A 48 -16.45 13.43 0.97
N SER A 49 -17.49 13.40 1.82
CA SER A 49 -17.45 14.05 3.13
C SER A 49 -16.54 13.36 4.16
N ASN A 50 -16.11 12.12 3.90
CA ASN A 50 -15.43 11.27 4.88
C ASN A 50 -13.95 11.02 4.56
N PHE A 51 -13.44 11.68 3.54
CA PHE A 51 -12.05 11.46 3.10
C PHE A 51 -11.47 12.76 2.58
N ILE A 52 -10.39 13.24 3.22
CA ILE A 52 -9.73 14.49 2.86
C ILE A 52 -8.25 14.19 2.67
N VAL A 53 -7.73 14.51 1.48
CA VAL A 53 -6.30 14.40 1.17
C VAL A 53 -5.86 15.71 0.54
N GLN A 54 -5.06 16.47 1.27
CA GLN A 54 -4.48 17.71 0.81
C GLN A 54 -3.01 17.51 0.42
N ASP A 55 -2.20 18.54 0.42
CA ASP A 55 -0.91 18.53 -0.26
C ASP A 55 0.31 18.79 0.65
N THR A 56 0.10 18.79 1.95
CA THR A 56 1.18 19.07 2.94
C THR A 56 1.86 20.41 2.74
N GLY A 57 1.23 21.34 1.99
CA GLY A 57 1.83 22.61 1.63
C GLY A 57 2.82 22.55 0.46
N LEU A 58 2.82 21.48 -0.30
CA LEU A 58 3.75 21.25 -1.42
C LEU A 58 3.19 21.67 -2.78
N ASN A 59 1.98 22.22 -2.83
CA ASN A 59 1.29 22.57 -4.08
C ASN A 59 1.06 21.40 -5.01
N ILE A 60 0.79 20.23 -4.45
CA ILE A 60 0.46 19.03 -5.22
C ILE A 60 -1.04 19.01 -5.50
N LYS A 61 -1.42 19.02 -6.77
CA LYS A 61 -2.83 18.93 -7.16
C LYS A 61 -3.33 17.50 -7.00
N ARG A 62 -4.36 17.32 -6.18
CA ARG A 62 -5.06 16.04 -6.06
C ARG A 62 -6.28 16.02 -6.95
N THR A 63 -6.60 14.85 -7.48
CA THR A 63 -7.86 14.60 -8.17
C THR A 63 -8.69 13.59 -7.38
N ARG A 64 -9.88 13.31 -7.84
CA ARG A 64 -10.74 12.29 -7.24
C ARG A 64 -10.15 10.87 -7.31
N ASN A 65 -9.12 10.66 -8.12
CA ASN A 65 -8.43 9.38 -8.21
C ASN A 65 -7.43 9.14 -7.09
N VAL A 66 -7.26 10.10 -6.18
CA VAL A 66 -6.27 10.01 -5.10
C VAL A 66 -6.45 8.74 -4.26
N VAL A 67 -5.32 8.12 -3.93
CA VAL A 67 -5.27 6.97 -3.03
C VAL A 67 -4.29 7.25 -1.90
N PHE A 68 -4.66 6.86 -0.70
CA PHE A 68 -3.78 6.89 0.46
C PHE A 68 -3.44 5.44 0.84
N ILE A 69 -2.18 5.09 0.74
CA ILE A 69 -1.69 3.72 0.99
C ILE A 69 -0.94 3.73 2.32
N ALA A 70 -1.53 3.13 3.33
CA ALA A 70 -0.90 2.94 4.64
C ALA A 70 -0.31 1.53 4.71
N ILE A 71 0.95 1.43 5.07
CA ILE A 71 1.69 0.17 5.07
C ILE A 71 2.31 -0.06 6.43
N THR A 72 2.00 -1.21 7.03
CA THR A 72 2.71 -1.71 8.20
C THR A 72 3.64 -2.82 7.76
N SER A 73 4.92 -2.73 8.10
CA SER A 73 5.93 -3.67 7.63
C SER A 73 7.04 -3.82 8.66
N ARG A 74 7.75 -4.94 8.60
CA ARG A 74 9.07 -5.04 9.23
C ARG A 74 10.00 -4.00 8.60
N GLN A 75 11.12 -3.75 9.25
CA GLN A 75 12.07 -2.73 8.81
C GLN A 75 12.48 -2.91 7.35
N ARG A 76 12.47 -1.81 6.61
CA ARG A 76 12.95 -1.70 5.24
C ARG A 76 13.98 -0.58 5.18
N THR A 77 14.92 -0.68 4.27
CA THR A 77 15.91 0.38 4.05
C THR A 77 15.25 1.60 3.39
N GLU A 78 15.87 2.75 3.52
CA GLU A 78 15.39 3.95 2.81
C GLU A 78 15.33 3.71 1.30
N GLN A 79 16.31 2.98 0.75
CA GLN A 79 16.34 2.65 -0.68
C GLN A 79 15.14 1.78 -1.09
N GLN A 80 14.80 0.78 -0.27
CA GLN A 80 13.62 -0.05 -0.54
C GLN A 80 12.34 0.78 -0.51
N LYS A 81 12.23 1.71 0.43
CA LYS A 81 11.05 2.60 0.53
C LYS A 81 10.93 3.53 -0.66
N THR A 82 12.01 4.18 -1.05
CA THR A 82 12.00 5.08 -2.23
C THR A 82 11.78 4.31 -3.52
N ASN A 83 12.30 3.09 -3.64
CA ASN A 83 12.00 2.21 -4.76
C ASN A 83 10.51 1.86 -4.80
N LEU A 84 9.89 1.60 -3.65
CA LEU A 84 8.46 1.35 -3.59
C LEU A 84 7.66 2.52 -4.16
N TYR A 85 8.00 3.74 -3.78
CA TYR A 85 7.29 4.94 -4.28
C TYR A 85 7.39 5.04 -5.79
N SER A 86 8.55 4.80 -6.36
CA SER A 86 8.75 4.82 -7.81
C SER A 86 8.00 3.70 -8.52
N ARG A 87 8.00 2.50 -7.95
CA ARG A 87 7.27 1.35 -8.51
C ARG A 87 5.76 1.55 -8.45
N LEU A 88 5.25 2.15 -7.39
CA LEU A 88 3.84 2.49 -7.29
C LEU A 88 3.42 3.45 -8.41
N VAL A 89 4.24 4.46 -8.70
CA VAL A 89 3.95 5.38 -9.81
C VAL A 89 3.86 4.63 -11.13
N GLU A 90 4.82 3.76 -11.42
CA GLU A 90 4.83 2.98 -12.66
C GLU A 90 3.62 2.05 -12.79
N GLU A 91 3.33 1.29 -11.73
CA GLU A 91 2.26 0.29 -11.74
C GLU A 91 0.86 0.91 -11.74
N LEU A 92 0.66 2.00 -11.00
CA LEU A 92 -0.66 2.61 -10.88
C LEU A 92 -1.04 3.47 -12.10
N LYS A 93 -0.10 3.77 -12.97
CA LYS A 93 -0.37 4.48 -14.21
C LYS A 93 -1.41 3.77 -15.06
N ALA A 94 -1.30 2.45 -15.16
CA ALA A 94 -2.26 1.61 -15.88
C ALA A 94 -3.66 1.62 -15.26
N CYS A 95 -3.77 2.01 -13.99
CA CYS A 95 -5.05 2.15 -13.29
C CYS A 95 -5.64 3.56 -13.40
N GLY A 96 -5.02 4.44 -14.18
CA GLY A 96 -5.46 5.83 -14.35
C GLY A 96 -5.10 6.73 -13.16
N ILE A 97 -4.14 6.32 -12.33
CA ILE A 97 -3.72 7.09 -11.16
C ILE A 97 -2.34 7.68 -11.44
N GLU A 98 -2.27 9.00 -11.48
CA GLU A 98 -1.02 9.73 -11.71
C GLU A 98 -0.25 9.90 -10.39
N GLN A 99 1.04 10.21 -10.51
CA GLN A 99 1.93 10.31 -9.35
C GLN A 99 1.47 11.31 -8.29
N ASN A 100 0.80 12.39 -8.71
CA ASN A 100 0.29 13.41 -7.79
C ASN A 100 -0.87 12.92 -6.92
N ASP A 101 -1.43 11.76 -7.22
CA ASP A 101 -2.56 11.18 -6.51
C ASP A 101 -2.17 9.96 -5.65
N ILE A 102 -0.88 9.73 -5.45
CA ILE A 102 -0.39 8.60 -4.67
C ILE A 102 0.26 9.12 -3.39
N VAL A 103 -0.36 8.84 -2.25
CA VAL A 103 0.18 9.16 -0.92
C VAL A 103 0.50 7.86 -0.22
N VAL A 104 1.68 7.76 0.39
CA VAL A 104 2.13 6.55 1.09
C VAL A 104 2.62 6.92 2.47
N SER A 105 2.24 6.13 3.46
CA SER A 105 2.81 6.20 4.81
C SER A 105 3.21 4.80 5.26
N LEU A 106 4.41 4.66 5.79
CA LEU A 106 4.91 3.40 6.32
C LEU A 106 5.09 3.48 7.83
N VAL A 107 4.62 2.44 8.51
CA VAL A 107 4.86 2.21 9.92
C VAL A 107 5.68 0.93 10.06
N THR A 108 6.78 1.00 10.78
CA THR A 108 7.67 -0.14 11.00
C THR A 108 7.31 -0.85 12.31
N ASN A 109 7.24 -2.19 12.25
CA ASN A 109 7.13 -3.04 13.43
C ASN A 109 8.24 -4.10 13.42
N SER A 110 8.17 -5.04 14.34
CA SER A 110 9.21 -6.05 14.53
C SER A 110 8.65 -7.48 14.40
N ASP A 111 9.54 -8.45 14.45
CA ASP A 111 9.20 -9.87 14.29
C ASP A 111 8.13 -10.34 15.28
N ALA A 112 8.18 -9.85 16.53
CA ALA A 112 7.22 -10.23 17.57
C ALA A 112 5.81 -9.66 17.35
N ASP A 113 5.67 -8.71 16.43
CA ASP A 113 4.39 -8.04 16.17
C ASP A 113 3.54 -8.77 15.12
N TRP A 114 3.94 -9.95 14.68
CA TRP A 114 3.25 -10.70 13.64
C TRP A 114 2.87 -12.10 14.10
N SER A 115 1.61 -12.43 13.91
CA SER A 115 1.11 -13.80 13.91
C SER A 115 0.27 -14.01 12.65
N PHE A 116 0.65 -14.97 11.82
CA PHE A 116 -0.04 -15.28 10.56
C PHE A 116 -1.05 -16.42 10.73
N GLY A 117 -1.43 -16.72 11.94
CA GLY A 117 -2.38 -17.77 12.26
C GLY A 117 -1.78 -18.82 13.18
N ASN A 118 -2.64 -19.75 13.63
CA ASN A 118 -2.28 -20.84 14.52
C ASN A 118 -1.70 -20.40 15.87
N ALA A 119 -1.98 -19.15 16.29
CA ALA A 119 -1.49 -18.55 17.53
C ALA A 119 0.04 -18.56 17.65
N ARG A 120 0.76 -18.50 16.54
CA ARG A 120 2.22 -18.51 16.49
C ARG A 120 2.78 -17.22 15.94
N ALA A 121 3.92 -16.81 16.45
CA ALA A 121 4.73 -15.74 15.87
C ALA A 121 5.78 -16.37 14.97
N GLN A 122 5.46 -16.58 13.70
CA GLN A 122 6.27 -17.40 12.80
C GLN A 122 7.66 -16.84 12.52
N PHE A 123 7.85 -15.54 12.67
CA PHE A 123 9.20 -14.97 12.60
C PHE A 123 10.07 -15.34 13.82
N LEU A 124 9.44 -15.63 14.95
CA LEU A 124 10.17 -16.04 16.17
C LEU A 124 10.40 -17.54 16.22
N THR A 125 9.51 -18.34 15.61
CA THR A 125 9.60 -19.79 15.63
C THR A 125 10.57 -20.35 14.59
N GLY A 126 11.00 -19.52 13.64
CA GLY A 126 11.84 -19.97 12.54
C GLY A 126 11.08 -20.59 11.36
N GLU A 127 9.75 -20.51 11.35
CA GLU A 127 8.94 -20.96 10.23
C GLU A 127 9.05 -20.02 9.01
N LEU A 128 9.48 -18.78 9.26
CA LEU A 128 9.74 -17.78 8.23
C LEU A 128 11.10 -17.13 8.40
#